data_429d51b554305a4534cd0448505abcb8
#
_entry.id   429d51b554305a4534cd0448505abcb8
#
_cell.length_a   1.000
_cell.length_b   1.000
_cell.length_c   1.000
_cell.angle_alpha   90.00
_cell.angle_beta   90.00
_cell.angle_gamma   90.00
#
_symmetry.space_group_name_H-M   'P 1'
#
loop_
_entity.id
_entity.type
_entity.pdbx_description
1 polymer ?
#
loop_
_entity_poly.entity_id
_entity_poly.type
_entity_poly.pdbx_seq_one_letter_code
_entity_poly.pdbx_strand_id
1 'polypeptide(L)'
;MKIGLIDVDGHRYPNLALMKLSAWHKARGDTVEWWWSDFFHYDTVYMAKVFSAEYSPDRPEPMNADRVIKGGTGYAITLEYGRERYCKAMDKELPEEVEHIRPDYSLYPEFTESTAYGFLTRGCPRGCEFCHVAGKEGRESRKVADLGEFWSGKKNIILMDPNILACPDRWDLLNQLATSGAYVDFNQGLDIRLMDNDVADLLSGMRVKCLHFAWDNPREDLERDFQRFAERYSRNIWSVATSRWPRWPICAAGRWTTALSFW
;
A
#
# COMPACT_ATOMS: atom_id res chain seq x y z
N MET A 1 -0.45 -8.11 -28.88
CA MET A 1 -0.33 -9.32 -28.05
C MET A 1 -1.60 -9.51 -27.23
N LYS A 2 -1.90 -10.75 -26.83
CA LYS A 2 -2.99 -11.06 -25.87
C LYS A 2 -2.37 -11.32 -24.50
N ILE A 3 -2.71 -10.49 -23.52
CA ILE A 3 -2.15 -10.49 -22.17
C ILE A 3 -3.21 -10.96 -21.19
N GLY A 4 -2.89 -12.00 -20.43
CA GLY A 4 -3.71 -12.48 -19.32
C GLY A 4 -3.18 -11.95 -17.99
N LEU A 5 -4.09 -11.58 -17.08
CA LEU A 5 -3.75 -11.14 -15.74
C LEU A 5 -4.35 -12.09 -14.71
N ILE A 6 -3.58 -12.47 -13.70
CA ILE A 6 -4.03 -13.28 -12.56
C ILE A 6 -3.68 -12.53 -11.28
N ASP A 7 -4.70 -12.12 -10.55
CA ASP A 7 -4.56 -11.69 -9.17
C ASP A 7 -4.67 -12.91 -8.26
N VAL A 8 -3.54 -13.35 -7.73
CA VAL A 8 -3.45 -14.59 -6.93
C VAL A 8 -4.14 -14.41 -5.58
N ASP A 9 -4.07 -13.19 -5.03
CA ASP A 9 -4.71 -12.85 -3.74
C ASP A 9 -6.23 -12.71 -3.85
N GLY A 10 -6.76 -12.68 -5.08
CA GLY A 10 -8.16 -12.46 -5.37
C GLY A 10 -8.51 -10.99 -5.49
N HIS A 11 -9.63 -10.69 -6.14
CA HIS A 11 -10.01 -9.33 -6.55
C HIS A 11 -10.60 -8.48 -5.42
N ARG A 12 -10.23 -8.73 -4.16
CA ARG A 12 -10.79 -8.00 -3.00
C ARG A 12 -10.11 -6.67 -2.71
N TYR A 13 -8.94 -6.44 -3.29
CA TYR A 13 -8.16 -5.21 -3.18
C TYR A 13 -7.41 -4.96 -4.49
N PRO A 14 -7.35 -3.71 -4.99
CA PRO A 14 -6.67 -3.44 -6.26
C PRO A 14 -5.18 -3.75 -6.21
N ASN A 15 -4.71 -4.59 -7.13
CA ASN A 15 -3.29 -4.88 -7.29
C ASN A 15 -2.65 -3.86 -8.22
N LEU A 16 -1.89 -2.91 -7.67
CA LEU A 16 -1.28 -1.82 -8.44
C LEU A 16 -0.32 -2.32 -9.53
N ALA A 17 0.41 -3.40 -9.29
CA ALA A 17 1.32 -3.94 -10.29
C ALA A 17 0.56 -4.41 -11.53
N LEU A 18 -0.55 -5.14 -11.35
CA LEU A 18 -1.40 -5.57 -12.46
C LEU A 18 -2.07 -4.38 -13.16
N MET A 19 -2.49 -3.36 -12.41
CA MET A 19 -3.09 -2.15 -12.99
C MET A 19 -2.08 -1.37 -13.84
N LYS A 20 -0.84 -1.26 -13.41
CA LYS A 20 0.25 -0.62 -14.18
C LYS A 20 0.61 -1.43 -15.42
N LEU A 21 0.75 -2.76 -15.28
CA LEU A 21 0.99 -3.67 -16.42
C LEU A 21 -0.15 -3.59 -17.43
N SER A 22 -1.42 -3.55 -16.98
CA SER A 22 -2.57 -3.36 -17.86
C SER A 22 -2.48 -2.06 -18.63
N ALA A 23 -2.21 -0.95 -17.95
CA ALA A 23 -2.07 0.35 -18.59
C ALA A 23 -0.94 0.38 -19.62
N TRP A 24 0.22 -0.20 -19.26
CA TRP A 24 1.39 -0.26 -20.13
C TRP A 24 1.14 -1.06 -21.41
N HIS A 25 0.53 -2.23 -21.29
CA HIS A 25 0.19 -3.06 -22.46
C HIS A 25 -0.89 -2.43 -23.33
N LYS A 26 -1.95 -1.87 -22.72
CA LYS A 26 -3.02 -1.18 -23.47
C LYS A 26 -2.49 0.03 -24.25
N ALA A 27 -1.56 0.80 -23.66
CA ALA A 27 -0.92 1.92 -24.36
C ALA A 27 -0.09 1.49 -25.58
N ARG A 28 0.34 0.23 -25.64
CA ARG A 28 1.07 -0.39 -26.75
C ARG A 28 0.16 -1.08 -27.78
N GLY A 29 -1.15 -1.02 -27.56
CA GLY A 29 -2.14 -1.64 -28.45
C GLY A 29 -2.37 -3.13 -28.19
N ASP A 30 -1.89 -3.68 -27.08
CA ASP A 30 -2.13 -5.05 -26.69
C ASP A 30 -3.55 -5.23 -26.13
N THR A 31 -4.13 -6.41 -26.30
CA THR A 31 -5.39 -6.80 -25.65
C THR A 31 -5.09 -7.33 -24.25
N VAL A 32 -5.65 -6.71 -23.23
CA VAL A 32 -5.44 -7.09 -21.83
C VAL A 32 -6.77 -7.50 -21.20
N GLU A 33 -6.78 -8.67 -20.58
CA GLU A 33 -7.96 -9.19 -19.89
C GLU A 33 -7.57 -10.02 -18.66
N TRP A 34 -8.51 -10.27 -17.77
CA TRP A 34 -8.33 -11.30 -16.75
C TRP A 34 -8.15 -12.65 -17.43
N TRP A 35 -7.16 -13.43 -16.99
CA TRP A 35 -6.99 -14.79 -17.47
C TRP A 35 -8.23 -15.63 -17.13
N TRP A 36 -8.78 -16.27 -18.14
CA TRP A 36 -10.02 -17.02 -17.99
C TRP A 36 -9.80 -18.51 -17.81
N SER A 37 -9.08 -19.14 -18.74
CA SER A 37 -8.82 -20.58 -18.72
C SER A 37 -7.77 -20.96 -19.76
N ASP A 38 -7.24 -22.18 -19.65
CA ASP A 38 -6.30 -22.77 -20.62
C ASP A 38 -6.94 -23.13 -21.98
N PHE A 39 -8.24 -22.93 -22.17
CA PHE A 39 -8.87 -23.05 -23.49
C PHE A 39 -8.49 -21.88 -24.41
N PHE A 40 -8.05 -20.74 -23.86
CA PHE A 40 -7.62 -19.59 -24.62
C PHE A 40 -6.11 -19.45 -24.55
N HIS A 41 -5.49 -19.21 -25.71
CA HIS A 41 -4.07 -18.92 -25.78
C HIS A 41 -3.78 -17.48 -25.39
N TYR A 42 -2.70 -17.28 -24.64
CA TYR A 42 -2.15 -15.97 -24.26
C TYR A 42 -0.67 -15.87 -24.63
N ASP A 43 -0.24 -14.75 -25.21
CA ASP A 43 1.18 -14.49 -25.47
C ASP A 43 1.95 -14.33 -24.15
N THR A 44 1.34 -13.69 -23.16
CA THR A 44 1.94 -13.55 -21.83
C THR A 44 0.86 -13.55 -20.76
N VAL A 45 1.08 -14.25 -19.66
CA VAL A 45 0.26 -14.17 -18.45
C VAL A 45 1.09 -13.64 -17.29
N TYR A 46 0.60 -12.60 -16.63
CA TYR A 46 1.18 -12.07 -15.40
C TYR A 46 0.40 -12.60 -14.20
N MET A 47 1.11 -13.18 -13.25
CA MET A 47 0.56 -13.63 -11.97
C MET A 47 1.15 -12.76 -10.86
N ALA A 48 0.33 -11.95 -10.22
CA ALA A 48 0.77 -11.11 -9.10
C ALA A 48 0.25 -11.63 -7.78
N LYS A 49 1.13 -11.61 -6.76
CA LYS A 49 0.86 -12.07 -5.40
C LYS A 49 1.50 -11.14 -4.39
N VAL A 50 0.74 -10.62 -3.45
CA VAL A 50 1.20 -9.69 -2.40
C VAL A 50 1.44 -10.43 -1.09
N PHE A 51 0.51 -11.31 -0.70
CA PHE A 51 0.58 -12.03 0.57
C PHE A 51 1.34 -13.36 0.44
N SER A 52 1.93 -13.81 1.54
CA SER A 52 2.61 -15.10 1.60
C SER A 52 1.68 -16.28 1.33
N ALA A 53 2.25 -17.47 1.12
CA ALA A 53 1.48 -18.68 0.89
C ALA A 53 0.57 -19.08 2.07
N GLU A 54 0.83 -18.58 3.26
CA GLU A 54 -0.03 -18.78 4.43
C GLU A 54 -1.41 -18.11 4.27
N TYR A 55 -1.43 -16.89 3.71
CA TYR A 55 -2.65 -16.10 3.53
C TYR A 55 -3.23 -16.21 2.14
N SER A 56 -2.39 -16.50 1.15
CA SER A 56 -2.76 -16.60 -0.26
C SER A 56 -2.07 -17.80 -0.90
N PRO A 57 -2.74 -18.96 -0.97
CA PRO A 57 -2.17 -20.14 -1.59
C PRO A 57 -1.78 -19.91 -3.05
N ASP A 58 -0.69 -20.53 -3.48
CA ASP A 58 -0.25 -20.46 -4.87
C ASP A 58 -1.30 -21.07 -5.81
N ARG A 59 -1.45 -20.44 -6.98
CA ARG A 59 -2.25 -20.98 -8.06
C ARG A 59 -1.37 -21.70 -9.07
N PRO A 60 -1.89 -22.76 -9.73
CA PRO A 60 -1.21 -23.39 -10.85
C PRO A 60 -0.91 -22.35 -11.95
N GLU A 61 0.21 -22.55 -12.63
CA GLU A 61 0.54 -21.73 -13.79
C GLU A 61 -0.34 -22.12 -14.98
N PRO A 62 -0.78 -21.13 -15.79
CA PRO A 62 -1.46 -21.41 -17.05
C PRO A 62 -0.61 -22.29 -17.97
N MET A 63 -1.24 -23.29 -18.58
CA MET A 63 -0.55 -24.23 -19.50
C MET A 63 -0.57 -23.73 -20.95
N ASN A 64 -1.53 -22.88 -21.32
CA ASN A 64 -1.69 -22.36 -22.67
C ASN A 64 -1.28 -20.88 -22.77
N ALA A 65 -0.04 -20.61 -22.38
CA ALA A 65 0.60 -19.29 -22.51
C ALA A 65 2.04 -19.45 -22.98
N ASP A 66 2.50 -18.59 -23.89
CA ASP A 66 3.90 -18.60 -24.35
C ASP A 66 4.87 -18.21 -23.23
N ARG A 67 4.42 -17.30 -22.36
CA ARG A 67 5.17 -16.83 -21.18
C ARG A 67 4.28 -16.68 -19.97
N VAL A 68 4.75 -17.17 -18.83
CA VAL A 68 4.17 -16.88 -17.51
C VAL A 68 5.19 -16.10 -16.69
N ILE A 69 4.78 -14.93 -16.18
CA ILE A 69 5.61 -14.04 -15.36
C ILE A 69 4.96 -13.92 -13.99
N LYS A 70 5.65 -14.42 -12.97
CA LYS A 70 5.22 -14.32 -11.57
C LYS A 70 5.95 -13.16 -10.91
N GLY A 71 5.25 -12.34 -10.13
CA GLY A 71 5.83 -11.20 -9.43
C GLY A 71 5.03 -10.80 -8.19
N GLY A 72 5.61 -9.92 -7.43
CA GLY A 72 5.06 -9.40 -6.18
C GLY A 72 5.62 -10.06 -4.93
N THR A 73 5.53 -9.35 -3.83
CA THR A 73 6.16 -9.67 -2.54
C THR A 73 5.81 -11.07 -2.02
N GLY A 74 4.58 -11.54 -2.26
CA GLY A 74 4.12 -12.84 -1.80
C GLY A 74 4.91 -14.04 -2.35
N TYR A 75 5.49 -13.91 -3.55
CA TYR A 75 6.38 -14.93 -4.10
C TYR A 75 7.81 -14.87 -3.52
N ALA A 76 8.17 -13.75 -2.90
CA ALA A 76 9.48 -13.55 -2.28
C ALA A 76 9.46 -13.82 -0.76
N ILE A 77 8.33 -14.23 -0.20
CA ILE A 77 8.19 -14.56 1.21
C ILE A 77 8.17 -16.08 1.37
N THR A 78 9.08 -16.60 2.16
CA THR A 78 9.14 -18.01 2.60
C THR A 78 8.77 -18.14 4.07
N LEU A 79 8.21 -19.29 4.45
CA LEU A 79 7.95 -19.62 5.84
C LEU A 79 9.09 -20.47 6.38
N GLU A 80 9.85 -19.94 7.34
CA GLU A 80 10.91 -20.67 8.03
C GLU A 80 10.59 -20.71 9.53
N TYR A 81 10.41 -21.91 10.06
CA TYR A 81 10.07 -22.13 11.48
C TYR A 81 8.84 -21.33 11.96
N GLY A 82 7.81 -21.20 11.10
CA GLY A 82 6.60 -20.45 11.39
C GLY A 82 6.76 -18.92 11.39
N ARG A 83 7.84 -18.41 10.80
CA ARG A 83 8.07 -16.98 10.60
C ARG A 83 8.26 -16.67 9.11
N GLU A 84 7.67 -15.61 8.67
CA GLU A 84 7.88 -15.09 7.33
C GLU A 84 9.28 -14.53 7.17
N ARG A 85 9.94 -14.91 6.08
CA ARG A 85 11.22 -14.34 5.64
C ARG A 85 11.12 -13.85 4.22
N TYR A 86 11.47 -12.59 4.02
CA TYR A 86 11.56 -11.99 2.71
C TYR A 86 12.93 -12.28 2.08
N CYS A 87 12.91 -12.73 0.83
CA CYS A 87 14.10 -13.00 0.02
C CYS A 87 14.12 -12.08 -1.21
N LYS A 88 14.97 -11.04 -1.16
CA LYS A 88 15.06 -10.06 -2.26
C LYS A 88 15.43 -10.69 -3.61
N ALA A 89 16.20 -11.77 -3.63
CA ALA A 89 16.56 -12.47 -4.86
C ALA A 89 15.37 -13.12 -5.58
N MET A 90 14.26 -13.35 -4.88
CA MET A 90 13.02 -13.92 -5.43
C MET A 90 12.00 -12.83 -5.81
N ASP A 91 12.17 -11.60 -5.35
CA ASP A 91 11.28 -10.50 -5.71
C ASP A 91 11.55 -10.00 -7.12
N LYS A 92 10.49 -9.83 -7.89
CA LYS A 92 10.54 -9.24 -9.22
C LYS A 92 9.88 -7.88 -9.18
N GLU A 93 10.70 -6.85 -9.25
CA GLU A 93 10.24 -5.47 -9.37
C GLU A 93 9.68 -5.21 -10.77
N LEU A 94 8.78 -4.25 -10.89
CA LEU A 94 8.31 -3.78 -12.19
C LEU A 94 9.45 -3.06 -12.92
N PRO A 95 9.52 -3.16 -14.26
CA PRO A 95 10.39 -2.30 -15.04
C PRO A 95 10.07 -0.82 -14.81
N GLU A 96 11.09 0.04 -14.87
CA GLU A 96 10.95 1.48 -14.61
C GLU A 96 9.88 2.12 -15.52
N GLU A 97 9.84 1.74 -16.80
CA GLU A 97 8.84 2.22 -17.75
C GLU A 97 7.39 1.83 -17.39
N VAL A 98 7.22 0.82 -16.54
CA VAL A 98 5.90 0.39 -16.02
C VAL A 98 5.62 1.05 -14.68
N GLU A 99 6.66 1.26 -13.85
CA GLU A 99 6.49 1.79 -12.49
C GLU A 99 5.89 3.21 -12.49
N HIS A 100 6.24 4.06 -13.45
CA HIS A 100 5.76 5.44 -13.54
C HIS A 100 4.53 5.64 -14.43
N ILE A 101 3.89 4.55 -14.88
CA ILE A 101 2.65 4.68 -15.66
C ILE A 101 1.45 4.80 -14.71
N ARG A 102 0.47 5.63 -15.13
CA ARG A 102 -0.79 5.74 -14.38
C ARG A 102 -1.51 4.40 -14.37
N PRO A 103 -1.96 3.92 -13.20
CA PRO A 103 -2.67 2.65 -13.09
C PRO A 103 -3.95 2.61 -13.93
N ASP A 104 -4.24 1.48 -14.53
CA ASP A 104 -5.51 1.22 -15.22
C ASP A 104 -6.62 0.96 -14.20
N TYR A 105 -7.33 2.00 -13.83
CA TYR A 105 -8.42 1.94 -12.86
C TYR A 105 -9.64 1.15 -13.35
N SER A 106 -9.74 0.87 -14.66
CA SER A 106 -10.83 0.06 -15.19
C SER A 106 -10.72 -1.42 -14.83
N LEU A 107 -9.55 -1.86 -14.37
CA LEU A 107 -9.30 -3.26 -14.02
C LEU A 107 -10.05 -3.70 -12.74
N TYR A 108 -10.28 -2.76 -11.80
CA TYR A 108 -10.99 -3.00 -10.53
C TYR A 108 -12.09 -1.94 -10.30
N PRO A 109 -13.11 -1.87 -11.15
CA PRO A 109 -14.08 -0.77 -11.14
C PRO A 109 -14.79 -0.62 -9.80
N GLU A 110 -15.10 -1.72 -9.12
CA GLU A 110 -15.80 -1.70 -7.82
C GLU A 110 -15.05 -0.90 -6.74
N PHE A 111 -13.71 -0.90 -6.77
CA PHE A 111 -12.87 -0.22 -5.77
C PHE A 111 -12.36 1.13 -6.24
N THR A 112 -12.25 1.32 -7.54
CA THR A 112 -11.50 2.43 -8.13
C THR A 112 -12.37 3.48 -8.80
N GLU A 113 -13.69 3.32 -8.85
CA GLU A 113 -14.59 4.29 -9.47
C GLU A 113 -14.34 5.71 -8.95
N SER A 114 -14.30 5.88 -7.64
CA SER A 114 -14.07 7.17 -6.97
C SER A 114 -12.74 7.27 -6.23
N THR A 115 -11.89 6.23 -6.28
CA THR A 115 -10.68 6.11 -5.44
C THR A 115 -9.45 5.88 -6.30
N ALA A 116 -8.40 6.67 -6.05
CA ALA A 116 -7.06 6.47 -6.58
C ALA A 116 -6.19 5.73 -5.54
N TYR A 117 -5.31 4.88 -6.03
CA TYR A 117 -4.35 4.12 -5.22
C TYR A 117 -2.94 4.39 -5.70
N GLY A 118 -2.01 4.61 -4.79
CA GLY A 118 -0.62 4.84 -5.17
C GLY A 118 0.34 4.97 -4.01
N PHE A 119 1.60 5.18 -4.38
CA PHE A 119 2.70 5.47 -3.48
C PHE A 119 3.33 6.80 -3.89
N LEU A 120 3.60 7.66 -2.93
CA LEU A 120 4.44 8.85 -3.08
C LEU A 120 5.87 8.55 -2.61
N THR A 121 5.97 7.66 -1.60
CA THR A 121 7.25 7.27 -1.00
C THR A 121 7.41 5.75 -0.90
N ARG A 122 8.65 5.29 -0.88
CA ARG A 122 9.06 3.91 -0.62
C ARG A 122 10.18 3.88 0.41
N GLY A 123 10.23 2.76 1.16
CA GLY A 123 11.22 2.55 2.20
C GLY A 123 10.81 3.10 3.57
N CYS A 124 11.44 2.57 4.62
CA CYS A 124 11.13 2.95 6.00
C CYS A 124 12.36 2.77 6.90
N PRO A 125 12.76 3.80 7.69
CA PRO A 125 13.93 3.73 8.56
C PRO A 125 13.72 2.84 9.79
N ARG A 126 12.50 2.48 10.14
CA ARG A 126 12.17 1.75 11.38
C ARG A 126 12.77 0.35 11.42
N GLY A 127 12.67 -0.43 10.35
CA GLY A 127 13.20 -1.79 10.27
C GLY A 127 12.62 -2.72 11.34
N CYS A 128 11.30 -2.65 11.59
CA CYS A 128 10.61 -3.52 12.53
C CYS A 128 10.82 -5.01 12.16
N GLU A 129 11.02 -5.87 13.15
CA GLU A 129 11.39 -7.29 12.93
C GLU A 129 10.38 -8.09 12.11
N PHE A 130 9.10 -7.73 12.19
CA PHE A 130 7.99 -8.38 11.48
C PHE A 130 7.70 -7.77 10.13
N CYS A 131 8.34 -6.62 9.78
CA CYS A 131 8.01 -5.85 8.59
C CYS A 131 9.03 -6.09 7.47
N HIS A 132 8.52 -6.42 6.29
CA HIS A 132 9.36 -6.69 5.11
C HIS A 132 9.82 -5.42 4.37
N VAL A 133 9.25 -4.24 4.68
CA VAL A 133 9.55 -2.98 3.97
C VAL A 133 11.03 -2.65 3.96
N ALA A 134 11.71 -2.72 5.12
CA ALA A 134 13.13 -2.39 5.21
C ALA A 134 14.02 -3.34 4.37
N GLY A 135 13.64 -4.62 4.28
CA GLY A 135 14.33 -5.60 3.45
C GLY A 135 14.06 -5.45 1.95
N LYS A 136 12.84 -5.06 1.61
CA LYS A 136 12.37 -4.92 0.23
C LYS A 136 12.76 -3.57 -0.38
N GLU A 137 12.43 -2.48 0.29
CA GLU A 137 12.47 -1.11 -0.24
C GLU A 137 13.63 -0.27 0.33
N GLY A 138 14.30 -0.79 1.37
CA GLY A 138 15.41 -0.13 2.05
C GLY A 138 15.00 0.58 3.34
N ARG A 139 16.02 1.05 4.07
CA ARG A 139 15.87 1.73 5.37
C ARG A 139 15.84 3.25 5.26
N GLU A 140 15.55 3.77 4.10
CA GLU A 140 15.45 5.20 3.84
C GLU A 140 14.12 5.47 3.12
N SER A 141 13.30 6.36 3.68
CA SER A 141 12.09 6.80 3.01
C SER A 141 12.46 7.82 1.94
N ARG A 142 12.15 7.51 0.69
CA ARG A 142 12.45 8.35 -0.47
C ARG A 142 11.21 8.61 -1.30
N LYS A 143 11.14 9.79 -1.90
CA LYS A 143 10.12 10.12 -2.90
C LYS A 143 10.29 9.23 -4.12
N VAL A 144 9.19 8.65 -4.63
CA VAL A 144 9.16 7.80 -5.83
C VAL A 144 8.15 8.28 -6.87
N ALA A 145 7.20 9.15 -6.51
CA ALA A 145 6.23 9.70 -7.44
C ALA A 145 5.72 11.06 -6.95
N ASP A 146 5.17 11.83 -7.86
CA ASP A 146 4.27 12.95 -7.56
C ASP A 146 2.81 12.48 -7.63
N LEU A 147 1.92 13.17 -6.91
CA LEU A 147 0.51 12.79 -6.82
C LEU A 147 -0.15 12.69 -8.21
N GLY A 148 0.23 13.56 -9.15
CA GLY A 148 -0.30 13.56 -10.51
C GLY A 148 -0.01 12.31 -11.33
N GLU A 149 0.93 11.46 -10.91
CA GLU A 149 1.24 10.21 -11.63
C GLU A 149 0.11 9.18 -11.50
N PHE A 150 -0.59 9.15 -10.36
CA PHE A 150 -1.66 8.18 -10.14
C PHE A 150 -3.04 8.79 -9.86
N TRP A 151 -3.11 10.07 -9.46
CA TRP A 151 -4.37 10.75 -9.17
C TRP A 151 -4.72 11.79 -10.26
N SER A 152 -6.00 11.87 -10.64
CA SER A 152 -6.51 12.81 -11.63
C SER A 152 -7.91 13.30 -11.29
N GLY A 153 -8.11 13.76 -10.05
CA GLY A 153 -9.38 14.34 -9.62
C GLY A 153 -10.38 13.35 -9.03
N LYS A 154 -9.99 12.08 -8.75
CA LYS A 154 -10.85 11.16 -8.01
C LYS A 154 -11.11 11.68 -6.59
N LYS A 155 -12.30 11.37 -6.06
CA LYS A 155 -12.78 11.87 -4.77
C LYS A 155 -11.91 11.39 -3.59
N ASN A 156 -11.39 10.18 -3.67
CA ASN A 156 -10.61 9.55 -2.60
C ASN A 156 -9.21 9.20 -3.11
N ILE A 157 -8.24 9.24 -2.21
CA ILE A 157 -6.87 8.77 -2.39
C ILE A 157 -6.56 7.79 -1.28
N ILE A 158 -6.13 6.59 -1.63
CA ILE A 158 -5.55 5.62 -0.70
C ILE A 158 -4.05 5.57 -0.96
N LEU A 159 -3.28 6.05 0.02
CA LEU A 159 -1.83 5.98 0.01
C LEU A 159 -1.37 4.69 0.67
N MET A 160 -0.47 4.01 0.00
CA MET A 160 0.13 2.77 0.50
C MET A 160 1.59 2.99 0.94
N ASP A 161 1.95 4.22 1.24
CA ASP A 161 3.29 4.65 1.66
C ASP A 161 3.69 4.01 2.99
N PRO A 162 4.84 3.36 3.09
CA PRO A 162 5.28 2.73 4.33
C PRO A 162 5.54 3.71 5.46
N ASN A 163 6.10 4.90 5.15
CA ASN A 163 6.37 5.95 6.13
C ASN A 163 6.66 7.29 5.43
N ILE A 164 5.61 7.98 5.00
CA ILE A 164 5.72 9.27 4.31
C ILE A 164 6.37 10.35 5.21
N LEU A 165 6.12 10.31 6.53
CA LEU A 165 6.65 11.32 7.45
C LEU A 165 8.19 11.26 7.60
N ALA A 166 8.80 10.11 7.29
CA ALA A 166 10.24 9.95 7.31
C ALA A 166 10.93 10.45 6.01
N CYS A 167 10.15 10.77 4.97
CA CYS A 167 10.70 11.24 3.71
C CYS A 167 11.24 12.69 3.84
N PRO A 168 12.45 12.99 3.32
CA PRO A 168 12.96 14.36 3.29
C PRO A 168 12.02 15.33 2.55
N ASP A 169 11.36 14.85 1.48
CA ASP A 169 10.42 15.63 0.67
C ASP A 169 8.99 15.66 1.23
N ARG A 170 8.79 15.22 2.47
CA ARG A 170 7.45 15.06 3.07
C ARG A 170 6.56 16.29 2.94
N TRP A 171 7.13 17.51 3.08
CA TRP A 171 6.36 18.75 3.02
C TRP A 171 5.80 19.03 1.63
N ASP A 172 6.58 18.79 0.58
CA ASP A 172 6.10 18.89 -0.80
C ASP A 172 4.96 17.90 -1.03
N LEU A 173 5.16 16.63 -0.64
CA LEU A 173 4.18 15.57 -0.83
C LEU A 173 2.88 15.78 -0.04
N LEU A 174 3.00 16.19 1.22
CA LEU A 174 1.82 16.51 2.06
C LEU A 174 1.06 17.73 1.52
N ASN A 175 1.74 18.73 0.98
CA ASN A 175 1.12 19.88 0.33
C ASN A 175 0.39 19.49 -0.96
N GLN A 176 0.94 18.59 -1.78
CA GLN A 176 0.24 18.05 -2.94
C GLN A 176 -1.08 17.38 -2.53
N LEU A 177 -1.06 16.60 -1.45
CA LEU A 177 -2.26 15.96 -0.90
C LEU A 177 -3.26 17.00 -0.35
N ALA A 178 -2.79 17.98 0.40
CA ALA A 178 -3.63 19.02 0.99
C ALA A 178 -4.36 19.85 -0.08
N THR A 179 -3.65 20.19 -1.16
CA THR A 179 -4.19 20.99 -2.26
C THR A 179 -5.08 20.20 -3.22
N SER A 180 -5.01 18.87 -3.20
CA SER A 180 -5.84 18.00 -4.05
C SER A 180 -7.34 18.14 -3.77
N GLY A 181 -7.71 18.47 -2.53
CA GLY A 181 -9.09 18.49 -2.06
C GLY A 181 -9.77 17.12 -1.96
N ALA A 182 -9.05 16.04 -2.24
CA ALA A 182 -9.54 14.68 -2.09
C ALA A 182 -9.55 14.23 -0.61
N TYR A 183 -10.33 13.19 -0.31
CA TYR A 183 -10.26 12.51 0.97
C TYR A 183 -9.07 11.54 0.97
N VAL A 184 -8.08 11.80 1.82
CA VAL A 184 -6.85 11.01 1.91
C VAL A 184 -6.95 9.97 3.02
N ASP A 185 -6.58 8.74 2.69
CA ASP A 185 -6.42 7.63 3.63
C ASP A 185 -4.96 7.19 3.60
N PHE A 186 -4.26 7.35 4.73
CA PHE A 186 -2.89 6.87 4.92
C PHE A 186 -2.93 5.40 5.36
N ASN A 187 -3.25 4.52 4.41
CA ASN A 187 -3.63 3.14 4.67
C ASN A 187 -2.58 2.31 5.44
N GLN A 188 -1.29 2.59 5.23
CA GLN A 188 -0.19 1.90 5.95
C GLN A 188 0.15 2.55 7.29
N GLY A 189 -0.51 3.64 7.62
CA GLY A 189 -0.33 4.38 8.85
C GLY A 189 0.76 5.44 8.82
N LEU A 190 0.79 6.23 9.89
CA LEU A 190 1.76 7.29 10.12
C LEU A 190 2.61 6.99 11.35
N ASP A 191 3.87 7.36 11.31
CA ASP A 191 4.77 7.23 12.46
C ASP A 191 4.56 8.39 13.44
N ILE A 192 3.89 8.11 14.58
CA ILE A 192 3.58 9.12 15.60
C ILE A 192 4.82 9.86 16.13
N ARG A 193 6.00 9.21 16.13
CA ARG A 193 7.26 9.80 16.58
C ARG A 193 7.76 10.93 15.70
N LEU A 194 7.30 10.96 14.44
CA LEU A 194 7.62 11.97 13.44
C LEU A 194 6.50 13.01 13.28
N MET A 195 5.45 12.90 14.09
CA MET A 195 4.31 13.81 14.11
C MET A 195 4.67 15.04 14.94
N ASP A 196 5.15 16.09 14.29
CA ASP A 196 5.31 17.40 14.90
C ASP A 196 4.02 18.25 14.83
N ASN A 197 4.05 19.43 15.44
CA ASN A 197 2.90 20.32 15.49
C ASN A 197 2.48 20.80 14.09
N ASP A 198 3.45 21.07 13.23
CA ASP A 198 3.20 21.61 11.88
C ASP A 198 2.53 20.55 10.99
N VAL A 199 2.98 19.28 11.10
CA VAL A 199 2.31 18.15 10.43
C VAL A 199 0.90 17.97 10.97
N ALA A 200 0.70 18.02 12.28
CA ALA A 200 -0.64 17.88 12.89
C ALA A 200 -1.59 18.99 12.41
N ASP A 201 -1.11 20.23 12.31
CA ASP A 201 -1.90 21.37 11.81
C ASP A 201 -2.26 21.18 10.32
N LEU A 202 -1.29 20.79 9.49
CA LEU A 202 -1.57 20.53 8.09
C LEU A 202 -2.61 19.43 7.90
N LEU A 203 -2.48 18.31 8.63
CA LEU A 203 -3.44 17.20 8.60
C LEU A 203 -4.82 17.62 9.13
N SER A 204 -4.89 18.54 10.10
CA SER A 204 -6.15 19.08 10.60
C SER A 204 -6.90 19.88 9.54
N GLY A 205 -6.17 20.56 8.64
CA GLY A 205 -6.73 21.30 7.50
C GLY A 205 -7.08 20.43 6.30
N MET A 206 -6.58 19.21 6.22
CA MET A 206 -6.82 18.29 5.11
C MET A 206 -8.14 17.53 5.25
N ARG A 207 -8.66 17.02 4.13
CA ARG A 207 -9.73 16.02 4.11
C ARG A 207 -9.17 14.63 4.35
N VAL A 208 -8.86 14.31 5.60
CA VAL A 208 -8.39 12.97 5.98
C VAL A 208 -9.58 12.08 6.30
N LYS A 209 -9.56 10.84 5.82
CA LYS A 209 -10.61 9.85 6.09
C LYS A 209 -10.45 9.24 7.48
N CYS A 210 -9.26 8.74 7.76
CA CYS A 210 -8.83 8.27 9.08
C CYS A 210 -7.30 8.35 9.15
N LEU A 211 -6.76 8.70 10.31
CA LEU A 211 -5.33 8.57 10.58
C LEU A 211 -5.10 7.26 11.34
N HIS A 212 -4.22 6.45 10.80
CA HIS A 212 -3.85 5.17 11.39
C HIS A 212 -2.45 5.30 12.00
N PHE A 213 -2.29 4.80 13.22
CA PHE A 213 -1.01 4.71 13.90
C PHE A 213 -0.80 3.29 14.41
N ALA A 214 0.46 2.91 14.63
CA ALA A 214 0.82 1.65 15.23
C ALA A 214 1.69 1.84 16.47
N TRP A 215 1.39 1.09 17.52
CA TRP A 215 2.22 0.95 18.71
C TRP A 215 2.56 -0.52 18.91
N ASP A 216 3.52 -1.00 18.13
CA ASP A 216 3.85 -2.43 18.02
C ASP A 216 4.89 -2.88 19.02
N ASN A 217 5.74 -1.97 19.50
CA ASN A 217 6.79 -2.29 20.45
C ASN A 217 6.40 -1.86 21.88
N PRO A 218 6.09 -2.80 22.79
CA PRO A 218 5.69 -2.48 24.17
C PRO A 218 6.81 -1.87 25.01
N ARG A 219 8.05 -1.87 24.52
CA ARG A 219 9.20 -1.24 25.21
C ARG A 219 9.36 0.24 24.85
N GLU A 220 8.69 0.70 23.82
CA GLU A 220 8.66 2.11 23.45
C GLU A 220 7.57 2.83 24.23
N ASP A 221 7.89 3.96 24.83
CA ASP A 221 6.91 4.86 25.44
C ASP A 221 6.51 5.93 24.41
N LEU A 222 5.35 5.77 23.80
CA LEU A 222 4.77 6.69 22.84
C LEU A 222 3.64 7.56 23.43
N GLU A 223 3.38 7.43 24.73
CA GLU A 223 2.25 8.11 25.37
C GLU A 223 2.33 9.63 25.19
N ARG A 224 3.51 10.21 25.40
CA ARG A 224 3.73 11.65 25.23
C ARG A 224 3.52 12.13 23.80
N ASP A 225 3.92 11.32 22.83
CA ASP A 225 3.73 11.66 21.42
C ASP A 225 2.24 11.65 21.05
N PHE A 226 1.49 10.66 21.52
CA PHE A 226 0.04 10.61 21.34
C PHE A 226 -0.70 11.72 22.08
N GLN A 227 -0.29 12.07 23.30
CA GLN A 227 -0.88 13.17 24.05
C GLN A 227 -0.69 14.51 23.32
N ARG A 228 0.56 14.82 22.91
CA ARG A 228 0.88 16.02 22.14
C ARG A 228 0.06 16.10 20.84
N PHE A 229 -0.05 14.98 20.12
CA PHE A 229 -0.85 14.90 18.91
C PHE A 229 -2.34 15.14 19.21
N ALA A 230 -2.91 14.49 20.22
CA ALA A 230 -4.32 14.60 20.58
C ALA A 230 -4.70 16.03 21.04
N GLU A 231 -3.80 16.74 21.72
CA GLU A 231 -3.99 18.14 22.10
C GLU A 231 -4.05 19.08 20.89
N ARG A 232 -3.30 18.76 19.84
CA ARG A 232 -3.20 19.60 18.65
C ARG A 232 -4.21 19.25 17.58
N TYR A 233 -4.43 17.95 17.35
CA TYR A 233 -5.34 17.45 16.32
C TYR A 233 -6.78 17.39 16.85
N SER A 234 -7.58 18.36 16.50
CA SER A 234 -8.94 18.53 17.06
C SER A 234 -10.01 17.57 16.51
N ARG A 235 -9.68 16.77 15.47
CA ARG A 235 -10.63 15.87 14.82
C ARG A 235 -10.49 14.46 15.39
N ASN A 236 -11.60 13.86 15.84
CA ASN A 236 -11.63 12.51 16.40
C ASN A 236 -11.72 11.40 15.34
N ILE A 237 -10.86 11.46 14.30
CA ILE A 237 -10.83 10.51 13.20
C ILE A 237 -9.46 9.82 13.09
N TRP A 238 -9.00 9.27 14.17
CA TRP A 238 -7.76 8.51 14.22
C TRP A 238 -7.89 7.23 15.07
N SER A 239 -7.05 6.25 14.75
CA SER A 239 -7.01 4.96 15.43
C SER A 239 -5.57 4.54 15.71
N VAL A 240 -5.37 3.72 16.74
CA VAL A 240 -4.08 3.12 17.06
C VAL A 240 -4.25 1.61 17.03
N ALA A 241 -3.48 0.93 16.17
CA ALA A 241 -3.36 -0.51 16.22
C ALA A 241 -2.27 -0.90 17.23
N THR A 242 -2.60 -1.84 18.12
CA THR A 242 -1.65 -2.38 19.11
C THR A 242 -1.61 -3.89 18.97
N SER A 243 -0.44 -4.47 18.77
CA SER A 243 -0.30 -5.90 18.54
C SER A 243 -0.55 -6.79 19.77
N ARG A 244 -0.60 -6.25 21.01
CA ARG A 244 -0.69 -7.06 22.24
C ARG A 244 -1.24 -6.42 23.52
N TRP A 245 -2.01 -5.32 23.52
CA TRP A 245 -2.52 -4.75 24.78
C TRP A 245 -4.05 -4.63 24.84
N PRO A 246 -4.73 -5.32 25.80
CA PRO A 246 -6.16 -5.17 26.00
C PRO A 246 -6.56 -3.95 26.84
N ARG A 247 -5.65 -3.04 27.17
CA ARG A 247 -5.92 -1.93 28.08
C ARG A 247 -5.25 -0.63 27.67
N TRP A 248 -5.88 0.13 26.75
CA TRP A 248 -5.71 1.59 26.76
C TRP A 248 -7.02 2.26 26.36
N PRO A 249 -7.58 3.14 27.21
CA PRO A 249 -8.72 3.96 26.85
C PRO A 249 -8.19 5.25 26.23
N ILE A 250 -7.78 5.27 24.99
CA ILE A 250 -7.53 6.50 24.27
C ILE A 250 -8.35 6.47 23.02
N CYS A 251 -9.63 6.72 23.19
CA CYS A 251 -10.46 7.31 22.17
C CYS A 251 -11.31 8.36 22.87
N ALA A 252 -11.07 9.62 22.60
CA ALA A 252 -11.88 10.71 23.11
C ALA A 252 -13.34 10.69 22.61
N ALA A 253 -13.77 9.62 21.96
CA ALA A 253 -15.11 9.42 21.41
C ALA A 253 -15.69 8.01 21.62
N GLY A 254 -15.39 7.33 22.71
CA GLY A 254 -16.27 6.27 23.28
C GLY A 254 -16.69 5.11 22.38
N ARG A 255 -16.01 4.78 21.29
CA ARG A 255 -16.27 3.56 20.51
C ARG A 255 -14.98 2.85 20.14
N TRP A 256 -14.80 1.68 20.74
CA TRP A 256 -13.83 0.69 20.35
C TRP A 256 -14.27 0.07 19.02
N THR A 257 -13.54 0.29 17.95
CA THR A 257 -13.57 -0.58 16.81
C THR A 257 -12.25 -1.34 16.81
N THR A 258 -12.30 -2.60 17.25
CA THR A 258 -11.30 -3.59 16.90
C THR A 258 -11.33 -3.76 15.38
N ALA A 259 -10.63 -2.92 14.67
CA ALA A 259 -10.31 -3.18 13.29
C ALA A 259 -9.12 -4.14 13.32
N LEU A 260 -9.41 -5.44 13.28
CA LEU A 260 -8.49 -6.44 12.79
C LEU A 260 -8.25 -6.11 11.31
N SER A 261 -7.32 -5.23 11.04
CA SER A 261 -6.75 -5.10 9.72
C SER A 261 -5.73 -6.21 9.59
N PHE A 262 -6.08 -7.25 8.86
CA PHE A 262 -5.18 -8.27 8.40
C PHE A 262 -4.13 -7.61 7.48
N TRP A 263 -2.89 -7.72 7.91
CA TRP A 263 -1.69 -7.47 7.11
C TRP A 263 -1.29 -8.73 6.36
#